data_c02ceaf4f4f29e00583f0c38fee9f95b
#
_entry.id   c02ceaf4f4f29e00583f0c38fee9f95b
#
_cell.length_a   1.000
_cell.length_b   1.000
_cell.length_c   1.000
_cell.angle_alpha   90.00
_cell.angle_beta   90.00
_cell.angle_gamma   90.00
#
_symmetry.space_group_name_H-M   'P 1'
#
loop_
_entity.id
_entity.type
_entity.pdbx_description
1 polymer ?
#
loop_
_entity_poly.entity_id
_entity_poly.type
_entity_poly.pdbx_seq_one_letter_code
_entity_poly.pdbx_strand_id
1 'polypeptide(L)'
;MKQKTEKKKSPVNIWGESALWARALNFLVLLVHELIVLFRRPWRPKGPPLDLSDYTLVFEDDFDGDALNGDIWRPDSDGQRKGGYWDAGQARVEGGKLIIRTEYKAEGPYGAGWYSWCCVTRETFRRACGYFEARCRLPAAQGLWSAFWLTSDEVRAGVPGTRATELDIMESPLWKRRGKQGLITQNIHYNGYDWETRYRNAAVARAVNPYEEFNTYGLKWTPEEYIFYVNGAETGRSRYGGVCREPLFLLLSVEVDGVGGIPSAGWSGKITKNRGDSLPAEFVVDYVRVYAPKEGYNGQ
;
A
#
# COMPACT_ATOMS: atom_id res chain seq x y z
N MET A 1 28.91 20.38 -34.15
CA MET A 1 28.80 20.44 -32.68
C MET A 1 27.66 19.51 -32.26
N LYS A 2 27.96 18.34 -31.71
CA LYS A 2 26.93 17.42 -31.16
C LYS A 2 26.78 17.77 -29.68
N GLN A 3 25.60 18.31 -29.34
CA GLN A 3 25.23 18.48 -27.92
C GLN A 3 25.11 17.10 -27.28
N LYS A 4 25.97 16.80 -26.33
CA LYS A 4 25.79 15.69 -25.39
C LYS A 4 24.66 16.09 -24.46
N THR A 5 23.50 15.47 -24.64
CA THR A 5 22.43 15.48 -23.62
C THR A 5 22.94 14.69 -22.42
N GLU A 6 23.33 15.40 -21.36
CA GLU A 6 23.52 14.77 -20.05
C GLU A 6 22.19 14.16 -19.61
N LYS A 7 22.12 12.84 -19.60
CA LYS A 7 21.04 12.13 -18.92
C LYS A 7 21.15 12.49 -17.44
N LYS A 8 20.24 13.30 -16.93
CA LYS A 8 20.02 13.44 -15.48
C LYS A 8 19.90 12.04 -14.92
N LYS A 9 20.85 11.62 -14.10
CA LYS A 9 20.74 10.37 -13.32
C LYS A 9 19.50 10.53 -12.44
N SER A 10 18.55 9.61 -12.55
CA SER A 10 17.43 9.53 -11.61
C SER A 10 17.97 9.45 -10.17
N PRO A 11 17.26 10.03 -9.19
CA PRO A 11 17.69 9.98 -7.80
C PRO A 11 17.96 8.54 -7.40
N VAL A 12 19.04 8.36 -6.67
CA VAL A 12 19.58 7.06 -6.26
C VAL A 12 18.48 6.21 -5.67
N ASN A 13 18.11 5.15 -6.38
CA ASN A 13 17.26 4.11 -5.82
C ASN A 13 18.12 3.33 -4.81
N ILE A 14 18.10 3.76 -3.55
CA ILE A 14 18.87 3.14 -2.45
C ILE A 14 18.63 1.61 -2.32
N TRP A 15 17.66 1.08 -3.05
CA TRP A 15 17.27 -0.33 -3.06
C TRP A 15 17.85 -1.14 -4.23
N GLY A 16 18.49 -0.52 -5.20
CA GLY A 16 18.82 -1.17 -6.47
C GLY A 16 20.28 -1.24 -6.91
N GLU A 17 21.23 -0.56 -6.30
CA GLU A 17 22.62 -0.60 -6.74
C GLU A 17 23.52 -1.46 -5.86
N SER A 18 24.44 -2.17 -6.53
CA SER A 18 25.29 -3.23 -5.99
C SER A 18 26.50 -2.73 -5.18
N ALA A 19 26.54 -1.47 -4.80
CA ALA A 19 27.64 -0.94 -3.99
C ALA A 19 27.57 -1.49 -2.56
N LEU A 20 28.70 -1.88 -2.01
CA LEU A 20 28.83 -2.46 -0.66
C LEU A 20 28.20 -1.56 0.42
N TRP A 21 28.35 -0.26 0.30
CA TRP A 21 27.79 0.72 1.21
C TRP A 21 26.24 0.76 1.14
N ALA A 22 25.64 0.61 -0.06
CA ALA A 22 24.18 0.56 -0.22
C ALA A 22 23.59 -0.70 0.42
N ARG A 23 24.30 -1.83 0.33
CA ARG A 23 23.93 -3.07 1.04
C ARG A 23 24.03 -2.93 2.55
N ALA A 24 25.09 -2.25 3.04
CA ALA A 24 25.26 -1.99 4.47
C ALA A 24 24.18 -1.04 5.00
N LEU A 25 23.82 0.00 4.26
CA LEU A 25 22.74 0.92 4.60
C LEU A 25 21.39 0.20 4.63
N ASN A 26 21.10 -0.61 3.61
CA ASN A 26 19.90 -1.45 3.58
C ASN A 26 19.81 -2.39 4.77
N PHE A 27 20.92 -3.04 5.13
CA PHE A 27 20.97 -3.91 6.30
C PHE A 27 20.66 -3.12 7.57
N LEU A 28 21.23 -1.92 7.72
CA LEU A 28 20.99 -1.06 8.87
C LEU A 28 19.54 -0.60 8.95
N VAL A 29 18.94 -0.17 7.84
CA VAL A 29 17.53 0.22 7.75
C VAL A 29 16.62 -0.95 8.12
N LEU A 30 16.89 -2.14 7.58
CA LEU A 30 16.15 -3.35 7.93
C LEU A 30 16.30 -3.71 9.42
N LEU A 31 17.51 -3.60 9.98
CA LEU A 31 17.76 -3.85 11.40
C LEU A 31 16.97 -2.87 12.28
N VAL A 32 16.98 -1.59 11.96
CA VAL A 32 16.20 -0.58 12.67
C VAL A 32 14.70 -0.88 12.58
N HIS A 33 14.21 -1.24 11.39
CA HIS A 33 12.82 -1.67 11.21
C HIS A 33 12.49 -2.90 12.06
N GLU A 34 13.38 -3.90 12.11
CA GLU A 34 13.22 -5.09 12.93
C GLU A 34 13.12 -4.75 14.43
N LEU A 35 13.94 -3.83 14.90
CA LEU A 35 13.91 -3.34 16.28
C LEU A 35 12.60 -2.58 16.57
N ILE A 36 12.15 -1.72 15.64
CA ILE A 36 10.87 -1.02 15.76
C ILE A 36 9.72 -2.02 15.90
N VAL A 37 9.66 -3.05 15.03
CA VAL A 37 8.65 -4.11 15.09
C VAL A 37 8.68 -4.83 16.44
N LEU A 38 9.87 -5.15 16.95
CA LEU A 38 10.02 -5.82 18.23
C LEU A 38 9.50 -5.00 19.42
N PHE A 39 9.79 -3.70 19.45
CA PHE A 39 9.42 -2.81 20.55
C PHE A 39 7.97 -2.32 20.49
N ARG A 40 7.33 -2.30 19.31
CA ARG A 40 5.95 -1.78 19.15
C ARG A 40 4.84 -2.70 19.64
N ARG A 41 5.14 -3.94 20.03
CA ARG A 41 4.14 -4.91 20.54
C ARG A 41 2.87 -4.96 19.66
N PRO A 42 2.98 -5.37 18.38
CA PRO A 42 1.91 -5.26 17.37
C PRO A 42 0.65 -6.07 17.69
N TRP A 43 0.66 -6.87 18.72
CA TRP A 43 -0.44 -7.73 19.16
C TRP A 43 -1.37 -7.08 20.19
N ARG A 44 -1.11 -5.84 20.60
CA ARG A 44 -1.94 -5.15 21.60
C ARG A 44 -2.62 -3.94 20.98
N PRO A 45 -3.95 -3.80 21.13
CA PRO A 45 -4.65 -2.56 20.82
C PRO A 45 -4.02 -1.37 21.55
N LYS A 46 -4.00 -0.21 20.90
CA LYS A 46 -3.39 1.02 21.43
C LYS A 46 -4.42 2.02 21.97
N GLY A 47 -5.68 1.82 21.66
CA GLY A 47 -6.76 2.72 22.03
C GLY A 47 -8.11 2.02 22.06
N PRO A 48 -9.20 2.79 22.13
CA PRO A 48 -10.55 2.26 22.14
C PRO A 48 -10.88 1.56 20.81
N PRO A 49 -11.87 0.66 20.78
CA PRO A 49 -12.43 0.12 19.57
C PRO A 49 -12.95 1.23 18.64
N LEU A 50 -13.00 0.93 17.36
CA LEU A 50 -13.60 1.81 16.36
C LEU A 50 -15.06 2.09 16.70
N ASP A 51 -15.43 3.36 16.70
CA ASP A 51 -16.81 3.83 16.79
C ASP A 51 -17.12 4.72 15.58
N LEU A 52 -18.16 4.35 14.83
CA LEU A 52 -18.66 5.06 13.66
C LEU A 52 -20.08 5.58 13.87
N SER A 53 -20.59 5.66 15.09
CA SER A 53 -21.94 6.15 15.40
C SER A 53 -22.21 7.56 14.85
N ASP A 54 -21.17 8.40 14.80
CA ASP A 54 -21.21 9.76 14.30
C ASP A 54 -20.75 9.90 12.83
N TYR A 55 -20.74 8.79 12.10
CA TYR A 55 -20.32 8.75 10.71
C TYR A 55 -21.44 8.27 9.80
N THR A 56 -21.40 8.66 8.54
CA THR A 56 -22.31 8.24 7.47
C THR A 56 -21.50 7.66 6.31
N LEU A 57 -21.92 6.52 5.75
CA LEU A 57 -21.33 5.94 4.56
C LEU A 57 -21.49 6.90 3.37
N VAL A 58 -20.39 7.22 2.68
CA VAL A 58 -20.37 8.15 1.54
C VAL A 58 -19.75 7.56 0.28
N PHE A 59 -19.08 6.43 0.40
CA PHE A 59 -18.52 5.67 -0.71
C PHE A 59 -18.50 4.20 -0.33
N GLU A 60 -18.89 3.33 -1.25
CA GLU A 60 -18.85 1.90 -1.11
C GLU A 60 -18.64 1.23 -2.47
N ASP A 61 -17.84 0.19 -2.50
CA ASP A 61 -17.82 -0.81 -3.57
C ASP A 61 -17.66 -2.20 -2.94
N ASP A 62 -18.67 -3.02 -3.09
CA ASP A 62 -18.73 -4.42 -2.65
C ASP A 62 -18.39 -5.39 -3.81
N PHE A 63 -18.00 -4.87 -4.96
CA PHE A 63 -17.63 -5.62 -6.16
C PHE A 63 -18.67 -6.64 -6.63
N ASP A 64 -19.95 -6.30 -6.51
CA ASP A 64 -21.09 -7.20 -6.82
C ASP A 64 -21.32 -7.44 -8.32
N GLY A 65 -20.62 -6.71 -9.20
CA GLY A 65 -20.70 -6.86 -10.64
C GLY A 65 -19.93 -8.06 -11.20
N ASP A 66 -20.02 -8.24 -12.51
CA ASP A 66 -19.26 -9.25 -13.28
C ASP A 66 -17.89 -8.71 -13.75
N ALA A 67 -17.64 -7.41 -13.59
CA ALA A 67 -16.41 -6.73 -13.95
C ALA A 67 -16.14 -5.57 -13.00
N LEU A 68 -14.88 -5.13 -12.96
CA LEU A 68 -14.50 -3.95 -12.19
C LEU A 68 -15.29 -2.73 -12.70
N ASN A 69 -15.92 -2.01 -11.77
CA ASN A 69 -16.69 -0.82 -12.11
C ASN A 69 -15.77 0.29 -12.60
N GLY A 70 -15.73 0.50 -13.91
CA GLY A 70 -14.94 1.52 -14.56
C GLY A 70 -15.37 2.96 -14.25
N ASP A 71 -16.53 3.20 -13.66
CA ASP A 71 -16.96 4.52 -13.19
C ASP A 71 -16.39 4.84 -11.79
N ILE A 72 -15.82 3.84 -11.12
CA ILE A 72 -15.17 3.98 -9.81
C ILE A 72 -13.66 3.82 -9.94
N TRP A 73 -13.21 2.72 -10.53
CA TRP A 73 -11.80 2.34 -10.56
C TRP A 73 -11.17 2.50 -11.92
N ARG A 74 -9.99 3.09 -11.96
CA ARG A 74 -9.14 3.23 -13.15
C ARG A 74 -7.81 2.52 -12.91
N PRO A 75 -7.12 2.06 -13.97
CA PRO A 75 -5.70 1.74 -13.87
C PRO A 75 -4.92 2.95 -13.36
N ASP A 76 -3.96 2.75 -12.45
CA ASP A 76 -3.02 3.83 -12.09
C ASP A 76 -2.04 4.08 -13.24
N SER A 77 -1.44 3.02 -13.72
CA SER A 77 -0.58 2.97 -14.90
C SER A 77 -0.46 1.52 -15.35
N ASP A 78 -0.17 1.30 -16.62
CA ASP A 78 0.24 0.00 -17.13
C ASP A 78 1.72 0.04 -17.52
N GLY A 79 2.38 -1.12 -17.48
CA GLY A 79 3.77 -1.27 -17.88
C GLY A 79 4.72 -1.60 -16.72
N GLN A 80 6.00 -1.27 -16.91
CA GLN A 80 7.05 -1.62 -15.97
C GLN A 80 6.86 -0.94 -14.61
N ARG A 81 6.82 -1.76 -13.57
CA ARG A 81 6.71 -1.30 -12.19
C ARG A 81 7.57 -2.15 -11.26
N LYS A 82 8.54 -1.54 -10.57
CA LYS A 82 9.50 -2.21 -9.67
C LYS A 82 10.12 -3.48 -10.29
N GLY A 83 9.90 -4.66 -9.72
CA GLY A 83 10.43 -5.94 -10.18
C GLY A 83 9.52 -6.69 -11.17
N GLY A 84 8.45 -6.05 -11.65
CA GLY A 84 7.49 -6.66 -12.58
C GLY A 84 6.80 -5.62 -13.45
N TYR A 85 5.58 -5.95 -13.82
CA TYR A 85 4.72 -5.10 -14.64
C TYR A 85 3.32 -4.99 -14.02
N TRP A 86 2.72 -3.82 -14.11
CA TRP A 86 1.29 -3.65 -13.90
C TRP A 86 0.56 -3.83 -15.24
N ASP A 87 -0.54 -4.56 -15.21
CA ASP A 87 -1.37 -4.90 -16.37
C ASP A 87 -2.80 -5.10 -15.89
N ALA A 88 -3.74 -4.33 -16.43
CA ALA A 88 -5.16 -4.40 -16.07
C ALA A 88 -5.76 -5.81 -16.26
N GLY A 89 -5.22 -6.63 -17.13
CA GLY A 89 -5.59 -8.02 -17.30
C GLY A 89 -5.29 -8.92 -16.08
N GLN A 90 -4.61 -8.41 -15.06
CA GLN A 90 -4.38 -9.12 -13.80
C GLN A 90 -5.50 -8.92 -12.78
N ALA A 91 -6.50 -8.10 -13.09
CA ALA A 91 -7.66 -7.88 -12.23
C ALA A 91 -8.90 -8.57 -12.80
N ARG A 92 -9.73 -9.11 -11.92
CA ARG A 92 -11.07 -9.59 -12.21
C ARG A 92 -12.00 -9.36 -11.02
N VAL A 93 -13.28 -9.30 -11.30
CA VAL A 93 -14.32 -9.38 -10.27
C VAL A 93 -14.98 -10.74 -10.37
N GLU A 94 -15.08 -11.44 -9.25
CA GLU A 94 -15.63 -12.79 -9.18
C GLU A 94 -16.18 -13.05 -7.78
N GLY A 95 -17.44 -13.48 -7.72
CA GLY A 95 -18.11 -13.85 -6.47
C GLY A 95 -18.19 -12.70 -5.46
N GLY A 96 -18.50 -11.49 -5.92
CA GLY A 96 -18.58 -10.28 -5.09
C GLY A 96 -17.21 -9.86 -4.54
N LYS A 97 -16.14 -9.99 -5.31
CA LYS A 97 -14.77 -9.62 -4.86
C LYS A 97 -13.92 -9.14 -6.00
N LEU A 98 -13.13 -8.10 -5.76
CA LEU A 98 -12.01 -7.77 -6.62
C LEU A 98 -10.84 -8.71 -6.31
N ILE A 99 -10.28 -9.30 -7.35
CA ILE A 99 -9.11 -10.19 -7.27
C ILE A 99 -7.99 -9.60 -8.13
N ILE A 100 -6.89 -9.21 -7.50
CA ILE A 100 -5.65 -8.82 -8.18
C ILE A 100 -4.70 -10.01 -8.13
N ARG A 101 -4.48 -10.62 -9.27
CA ARG A 101 -3.66 -11.82 -9.42
C ARG A 101 -2.21 -11.45 -9.77
N THR A 102 -1.27 -12.08 -9.08
CA THR A 102 0.15 -12.00 -9.44
C THR A 102 0.64 -13.33 -9.96
N GLU A 103 1.18 -13.32 -11.19
CA GLU A 103 1.71 -14.49 -11.86
C GLU A 103 2.91 -14.16 -12.75
N TYR A 104 3.66 -15.19 -13.13
CA TYR A 104 4.69 -15.06 -14.15
C TYR A 104 4.11 -15.41 -15.53
N LYS A 105 4.27 -14.50 -16.49
CA LYS A 105 3.96 -14.74 -17.90
C LYS A 105 5.26 -14.88 -18.69
N ALA A 106 5.39 -15.95 -19.47
CA ALA A 106 6.51 -16.12 -20.41
C ALA A 106 6.35 -15.18 -21.61
N GLU A 107 5.09 -14.91 -21.97
CA GLU A 107 4.68 -14.02 -23.05
C GLU A 107 3.56 -13.12 -22.51
N GLY A 108 3.94 -11.97 -22.00
CA GLY A 108 3.02 -10.96 -21.50
C GLY A 108 3.06 -9.68 -22.37
N PRO A 109 2.12 -8.74 -22.16
CA PRO A 109 2.05 -7.50 -22.95
C PRO A 109 3.36 -6.70 -22.97
N TYR A 110 4.16 -6.81 -21.92
CA TYR A 110 5.44 -6.10 -21.76
C TYR A 110 6.65 -7.06 -21.76
N GLY A 111 6.47 -8.30 -22.28
CA GLY A 111 7.48 -9.34 -22.32
C GLY A 111 7.41 -10.34 -21.18
N ALA A 112 8.42 -11.19 -21.08
CA ALA A 112 8.51 -12.20 -20.03
C ALA A 112 8.74 -11.55 -18.65
N GLY A 113 7.90 -11.85 -17.67
CA GLY A 113 8.05 -11.26 -16.33
C GLY A 113 6.92 -11.58 -15.39
N TRP A 114 6.98 -10.95 -14.21
CA TRP A 114 5.93 -11.00 -13.21
C TRP A 114 4.91 -9.90 -13.46
N TYR A 115 3.65 -10.25 -13.42
CA TYR A 115 2.53 -9.35 -13.67
C TYR A 115 1.64 -9.27 -12.43
N SER A 116 1.26 -8.06 -12.07
CA SER A 116 0.29 -7.72 -11.03
C SER A 116 -0.51 -6.48 -11.44
N TRP A 117 -1.14 -5.76 -10.54
CA TRP A 117 -1.88 -4.56 -10.91
C TRP A 117 -2.09 -3.57 -9.77
N CYS A 118 -2.53 -2.36 -10.16
CA CYS A 118 -2.98 -1.29 -9.29
C CYS A 118 -4.20 -0.58 -9.87
N CYS A 119 -5.23 -0.38 -9.08
CA CYS A 119 -6.37 0.47 -9.42
C CYS A 119 -6.51 1.64 -8.46
N VAL A 120 -7.08 2.72 -8.97
CA VAL A 120 -7.20 4.01 -8.27
C VAL A 120 -8.56 4.65 -8.50
N THR A 121 -8.96 5.51 -7.53
CA THR A 121 -10.15 6.37 -7.66
C THR A 121 -9.78 7.82 -8.00
N ARG A 122 -8.63 8.07 -8.64
CA ARG A 122 -8.06 9.40 -8.88
C ARG A 122 -9.04 10.41 -9.48
N GLU A 123 -9.79 10.03 -10.51
CA GLU A 123 -10.73 10.89 -11.22
C GLU A 123 -12.18 10.78 -10.72
N THR A 124 -12.46 9.81 -9.86
CA THR A 124 -13.83 9.42 -9.52
C THR A 124 -14.21 9.72 -8.08
N PHE A 125 -13.26 9.52 -7.15
CA PHE A 125 -13.49 9.78 -5.75
C PHE A 125 -12.21 10.20 -5.04
N ARG A 126 -12.30 11.35 -4.37
CA ARG A 126 -11.24 11.90 -3.49
C ARG A 126 -11.89 12.44 -2.23
N ARG A 127 -11.23 12.29 -1.10
CA ARG A 127 -11.74 12.84 0.15
C ARG A 127 -10.63 13.21 1.11
N ALA A 128 -10.80 14.34 1.81
CA ALA A 128 -10.07 14.68 3.03
C ALA A 128 -10.93 14.32 4.24
N CYS A 129 -10.32 13.76 5.27
CA CYS A 129 -10.95 13.35 6.52
C CYS A 129 -12.09 12.33 6.37
N GLY A 130 -12.30 11.53 7.38
CA GLY A 130 -13.28 10.45 7.39
C GLY A 130 -12.71 9.16 7.95
N TYR A 131 -13.44 8.08 7.79
CA TYR A 131 -12.96 6.73 8.05
C TYR A 131 -12.92 5.94 6.75
N PHE A 132 -11.78 5.39 6.43
CA PHE A 132 -11.49 4.63 5.21
C PHE A 132 -11.22 3.20 5.60
N GLU A 133 -11.87 2.25 4.96
CA GLU A 133 -11.70 0.83 5.27
C GLU A 133 -11.72 -0.03 4.01
N ALA A 134 -10.84 -1.04 3.99
CA ALA A 134 -10.94 -2.17 3.07
C ALA A 134 -10.97 -3.48 3.86
N ARG A 135 -11.76 -4.44 3.40
CA ARG A 135 -11.75 -5.82 3.88
C ARG A 135 -11.10 -6.69 2.83
N CYS A 136 -9.95 -7.27 3.16
CA CYS A 136 -9.18 -8.04 2.18
C CYS A 136 -8.42 -9.22 2.79
N ARG A 137 -8.08 -10.17 1.90
CA ARG A 137 -7.17 -11.29 2.13
C ARG A 137 -5.93 -11.08 1.28
N LEU A 138 -4.75 -11.20 1.91
CA LEU A 138 -3.47 -10.82 1.32
C LEU A 138 -2.86 -11.94 0.46
N PRO A 139 -2.02 -11.61 -0.54
CA PRO A 139 -1.38 -12.60 -1.39
C PRO A 139 -0.29 -13.38 -0.65
N ALA A 140 -0.35 -14.71 -0.71
CA ALA A 140 0.51 -15.62 0.04
C ALA A 140 1.81 -15.95 -0.71
N ALA A 141 2.63 -14.95 -1.05
CA ALA A 141 3.90 -15.17 -1.72
C ALA A 141 4.98 -14.17 -1.30
N GLN A 142 6.22 -14.69 -1.18
CA GLN A 142 7.39 -13.84 -0.92
C GLN A 142 7.69 -12.96 -2.13
N GLY A 143 8.12 -11.73 -1.88
CA GLY A 143 8.47 -10.77 -2.91
C GLY A 143 7.27 -9.99 -3.43
N LEU A 144 6.09 -10.20 -2.84
CA LEU A 144 4.91 -9.39 -3.07
C LEU A 144 4.70 -8.41 -1.93
N TRP A 145 4.16 -7.27 -2.31
CA TRP A 145 3.85 -6.16 -1.42
C TRP A 145 2.47 -5.63 -1.82
N SER A 146 1.43 -6.13 -1.17
CA SER A 146 0.07 -5.64 -1.34
C SER A 146 -0.19 -4.45 -0.44
N ALA A 147 -0.99 -3.50 -0.93
CA ALA A 147 -1.32 -2.29 -0.20
C ALA A 147 -2.75 -1.80 -0.46
N PHE A 148 -3.34 -1.21 0.60
CA PHE A 148 -4.47 -0.31 0.56
C PHE A 148 -4.01 1.04 1.12
N TRP A 149 -4.06 2.08 0.30
CA TRP A 149 -3.41 3.34 0.60
C TRP A 149 -4.09 4.54 -0.06
N LEU A 150 -3.74 5.74 0.40
CA LEU A 150 -4.24 7.01 -0.11
C LEU A 150 -3.08 7.88 -0.56
N THR A 151 -3.24 8.60 -1.66
CA THR A 151 -2.26 9.57 -2.13
C THR A 151 -2.90 10.70 -2.93
N SER A 152 -2.08 11.65 -3.37
CA SER A 152 -2.46 12.76 -4.25
C SER A 152 -1.50 12.90 -5.42
N ASP A 153 -1.89 13.69 -6.41
CA ASP A 153 -1.00 14.01 -7.54
C ASP A 153 0.17 14.90 -7.09
N GLU A 154 -0.02 15.68 -6.04
CA GLU A 154 0.99 16.53 -5.41
C GLU A 154 2.18 15.74 -4.86
N VAL A 155 1.95 14.52 -4.33
CA VAL A 155 3.01 13.61 -3.88
C VAL A 155 3.94 13.27 -5.04
N ARG A 156 3.36 12.94 -6.19
CA ARG A 156 4.11 12.58 -7.41
C ARG A 156 4.80 13.80 -8.04
N ALA A 157 4.20 14.96 -7.90
CA ALA A 157 4.77 16.22 -8.37
C ALA A 157 5.89 16.76 -7.44
N GLY A 158 6.18 16.10 -6.32
CA GLY A 158 7.20 16.53 -5.36
C GLY A 158 6.83 17.83 -4.65
N VAL A 159 5.55 18.14 -4.49
CA VAL A 159 5.10 19.32 -3.73
C VAL A 159 5.50 19.16 -2.27
N PRO A 160 6.12 20.16 -1.63
CA PRO A 160 6.54 20.03 -0.24
C PRO A 160 5.37 20.12 0.76
N GLY A 161 5.62 19.60 1.96
CA GLY A 161 4.72 19.72 3.11
C GLY A 161 3.56 18.71 3.11
N THR A 162 2.56 19.01 3.92
CA THR A 162 1.42 18.12 4.18
C THR A 162 0.46 17.96 3.00
N ARG A 163 0.53 18.84 1.99
CA ARG A 163 -0.26 18.70 0.77
C ARG A 163 0.12 17.45 -0.03
N ALA A 164 1.40 17.08 0.02
CA ALA A 164 1.94 15.89 -0.63
C ALA A 164 2.09 14.76 0.40
N THR A 165 0.97 14.25 0.89
CA THR A 165 0.91 13.15 1.86
C THR A 165 0.44 11.86 1.20
N GLU A 166 1.10 10.76 1.52
CA GLU A 166 0.67 9.38 1.28
C GLU A 166 0.37 8.70 2.62
N LEU A 167 -0.73 7.98 2.69
CA LEU A 167 -1.20 7.28 3.87
C LEU A 167 -1.39 5.81 3.54
N ASP A 168 -0.47 4.97 4.01
CA ASP A 168 -0.56 3.53 3.82
C ASP A 168 -1.38 2.93 4.95
N ILE A 169 -2.65 2.64 4.66
CA ILE A 169 -3.59 2.07 5.63
C ILE A 169 -3.20 0.63 5.93
N MET A 170 -2.72 -0.08 4.93
CA MET A 170 -2.19 -1.44 5.05
C MET A 170 -1.12 -1.69 4.00
N GLU A 171 0.03 -2.16 4.42
CA GLU A 171 1.05 -2.74 3.56
C GLU A 171 1.52 -4.08 4.12
N SER A 172 1.69 -5.06 3.24
CA SER A 172 1.99 -6.45 3.61
C SER A 172 3.26 -6.99 2.94
N PRO A 173 4.47 -6.56 3.37
CA PRO A 173 5.73 -7.04 2.79
C PRO A 173 6.33 -8.26 3.52
N LEU A 174 5.66 -8.80 4.55
CA LEU A 174 6.32 -9.67 5.53
C LEU A 174 5.96 -11.17 5.42
N TRP A 175 5.42 -11.60 4.26
CA TRP A 175 5.19 -13.01 4.00
C TRP A 175 6.49 -13.84 4.19
N LYS A 176 6.38 -15.02 4.81
CA LYS A 176 7.50 -15.93 5.12
C LYS A 176 8.63 -15.39 6.00
N ARG A 177 8.55 -14.20 6.54
CA ARG A 177 9.52 -13.78 7.56
C ARG A 177 9.20 -14.45 8.89
N ARG A 178 10.12 -15.33 9.35
CA ARG A 178 9.96 -16.12 10.58
C ARG A 178 9.54 -15.22 11.76
N GLY A 179 8.43 -15.60 12.42
CA GLY A 179 7.87 -14.86 13.54
C GLY A 179 7.14 -13.55 13.17
N LYS A 180 7.06 -13.23 11.87
CA LYS A 180 6.45 -12.00 11.37
C LYS A 180 5.28 -12.21 10.42
N GLN A 181 4.94 -13.46 10.14
CA GLN A 181 3.72 -13.80 9.40
C GLN A 181 2.51 -13.15 10.08
N GLY A 182 1.69 -12.50 9.30
CA GLY A 182 0.53 -11.77 9.80
C GLY A 182 0.82 -10.37 10.32
N LEU A 183 2.08 -9.90 10.30
CA LEU A 183 2.37 -8.49 10.53
C LEU A 183 2.14 -7.69 9.25
N ILE A 184 1.49 -6.54 9.42
CA ILE A 184 1.34 -5.50 8.41
C ILE A 184 1.95 -4.20 8.93
N THR A 185 2.26 -3.29 8.03
CA THR A 185 2.74 -1.95 8.36
C THR A 185 1.73 -0.89 7.94
N GLN A 186 1.71 0.20 8.69
CA GLN A 186 0.86 1.37 8.45
C GLN A 186 1.77 2.60 8.48
N ASN A 187 1.80 3.36 7.40
CA ASN A 187 2.85 4.33 7.17
C ASN A 187 2.30 5.70 6.76
N ILE A 188 3.10 6.73 6.94
CA ILE A 188 2.84 8.09 6.50
C ILE A 188 4.08 8.58 5.77
N HIS A 189 3.91 9.04 4.53
CA HIS A 189 4.91 9.75 3.77
C HIS A 189 4.42 11.16 3.46
N TYR A 190 5.33 12.14 3.41
CA TYR A 190 5.05 13.49 2.93
C TYR A 190 6.31 14.12 2.32
N ASN A 191 6.19 15.26 1.67
CA ASN A 191 7.22 15.92 0.85
C ASN A 191 7.53 15.20 -0.47
N GLY A 192 6.58 14.48 -1.05
CA GLY A 192 6.77 13.81 -2.33
C GLY A 192 7.67 12.55 -2.25
N TYR A 193 8.20 12.12 -3.40
CA TYR A 193 8.99 10.88 -3.52
C TYR A 193 10.46 11.11 -3.88
N ASP A 194 10.97 12.30 -3.69
CA ASP A 194 12.37 12.62 -3.96
C ASP A 194 13.25 12.54 -2.68
N TRP A 195 14.42 13.16 -2.70
CA TRP A 195 15.36 13.18 -1.58
C TRP A 195 14.81 13.91 -0.34
N GLU A 196 13.79 14.74 -0.47
CA GLU A 196 13.12 15.44 0.64
C GLU A 196 12.04 14.62 1.31
N THR A 197 11.67 13.47 0.74
CA THR A 197 10.66 12.57 1.30
C THR A 197 10.89 12.32 2.78
N ARG A 198 9.83 12.44 3.55
CA ARG A 198 9.79 12.12 4.97
C ARG A 198 8.84 10.97 5.20
N TYR A 199 9.26 10.07 6.06
CA TYR A 199 8.59 8.81 6.31
C TYR A 199 8.43 8.56 7.80
N ARG A 200 7.30 8.02 8.19
CA ARG A 200 7.02 7.53 9.53
C ARG A 200 6.24 6.22 9.47
N ASN A 201 6.79 5.17 10.08
CA ASN A 201 5.98 4.01 10.40
C ASN A 201 5.05 4.37 11.57
N ALA A 202 3.76 4.55 11.30
CA ALA A 202 2.74 4.92 12.30
C ALA A 202 2.40 3.73 13.18
N ALA A 203 2.28 2.52 12.60
CA ALA A 203 2.04 1.29 13.32
C ALA A 203 2.64 0.08 12.62
N VAL A 204 2.96 -0.94 13.42
CA VAL A 204 3.09 -2.33 12.98
C VAL A 204 2.00 -3.09 13.71
N ALA A 205 1.13 -3.77 12.98
CA ALA A 205 -0.02 -4.46 13.53
C ALA A 205 -0.03 -5.93 13.14
N ARG A 206 -0.73 -6.74 13.93
CA ARG A 206 -0.96 -8.14 13.61
C ARG A 206 -2.39 -8.33 13.13
N ALA A 207 -2.53 -8.81 11.91
CA ALA A 207 -3.78 -9.32 11.37
C ALA A 207 -3.94 -10.82 11.68
N VAL A 208 -5.16 -11.31 11.67
CA VAL A 208 -5.47 -12.72 11.96
C VAL A 208 -5.38 -13.51 10.65
N ASN A 209 -4.40 -14.41 10.55
CA ASN A 209 -4.19 -15.28 9.37
C ASN A 209 -4.41 -14.55 8.02
N PRO A 210 -3.78 -13.40 7.77
CA PRO A 210 -4.22 -12.48 6.71
C PRO A 210 -4.05 -13.04 5.29
N TYR A 211 -3.34 -14.13 5.14
CA TYR A 211 -3.14 -14.84 3.87
C TYR A 211 -4.17 -15.95 3.62
N GLU A 212 -5.02 -16.23 4.62
CA GLU A 212 -6.05 -17.28 4.58
C GLU A 212 -7.43 -16.70 4.87
N GLU A 213 -7.49 -15.67 5.73
CA GLU A 213 -8.72 -15.06 6.22
C GLU A 213 -8.82 -13.58 5.83
N PHE A 214 -10.04 -13.10 5.70
CA PHE A 214 -10.31 -11.67 5.50
C PHE A 214 -10.15 -10.90 6.80
N ASN A 215 -9.44 -9.78 6.72
CA ASN A 215 -9.31 -8.81 7.79
C ASN A 215 -9.76 -7.43 7.30
N THR A 216 -10.20 -6.55 8.21
CA THR A 216 -10.45 -5.15 7.90
C THR A 216 -9.24 -4.31 8.28
N TYR A 217 -8.90 -3.37 7.42
CA TYR A 217 -7.81 -2.41 7.60
C TYR A 217 -8.38 -1.03 7.44
N GLY A 218 -8.21 -0.18 8.45
CA GLY A 218 -8.88 1.10 8.50
C GLY A 218 -8.01 2.25 8.95
N LEU A 219 -8.42 3.45 8.52
CA LEU A 219 -7.85 4.73 8.89
C LEU A 219 -8.97 5.72 9.25
N LYS A 220 -9.01 6.17 10.49
CA LYS A 220 -9.77 7.37 10.90
C LYS A 220 -8.84 8.57 10.75
N TRP A 221 -9.13 9.39 9.76
CA TRP A 221 -8.40 10.61 9.47
C TRP A 221 -9.25 11.81 9.90
N THR A 222 -8.79 12.49 10.94
CA THR A 222 -9.39 13.73 11.45
C THR A 222 -8.53 14.94 11.06
N PRO A 223 -8.99 16.17 11.25
CA PRO A 223 -8.14 17.35 11.06
C PRO A 223 -6.92 17.41 11.98
N GLU A 224 -6.93 16.63 13.10
CA GLU A 224 -5.90 16.66 14.15
C GLU A 224 -4.91 15.51 14.06
N GLU A 225 -5.37 14.33 13.61
CA GLU A 225 -4.52 13.13 13.61
C GLU A 225 -5.01 12.01 12.67
N TYR A 226 -4.14 11.06 12.42
CA TYR A 226 -4.41 9.78 11.77
C TYR A 226 -4.46 8.67 12.82
N ILE A 227 -5.53 7.87 12.84
CA ILE A 227 -5.71 6.74 13.76
C ILE A 227 -5.93 5.48 12.93
N PHE A 228 -5.06 4.50 13.08
CA PHE A 228 -5.06 3.29 12.29
C PHE A 228 -5.72 2.13 13.04
N TYR A 229 -6.38 1.25 12.28
CA TYR A 229 -7.13 0.11 12.81
C TYR A 229 -6.85 -1.16 12.04
N VAL A 230 -6.94 -2.30 12.74
CA VAL A 230 -7.06 -3.65 12.17
C VAL A 230 -8.19 -4.35 12.90
N ASN A 231 -9.17 -4.88 12.16
CA ASN A 231 -10.36 -5.54 12.71
C ASN A 231 -11.07 -4.71 13.79
N GLY A 232 -11.18 -3.39 13.55
CA GLY A 232 -11.81 -2.45 14.49
C GLY A 232 -10.99 -2.10 15.74
N ALA A 233 -9.82 -2.70 15.91
CA ALA A 233 -8.92 -2.41 17.04
C ALA A 233 -7.89 -1.35 16.64
N GLU A 234 -7.73 -0.29 17.43
CA GLU A 234 -6.69 0.72 17.21
C GLU A 234 -5.29 0.12 17.32
N THR A 235 -4.47 0.33 16.29
CA THR A 235 -3.11 -0.18 16.18
C THR A 235 -2.07 0.91 16.37
N GLY A 236 -2.40 2.15 16.09
CA GLY A 236 -1.53 3.29 16.28
C GLY A 236 -2.18 4.59 15.83
N ARG A 237 -1.57 5.69 16.25
CA ARG A 237 -1.96 7.03 15.83
C ARG A 237 -0.76 7.93 15.59
N SER A 238 -0.91 8.93 14.75
CA SER A 238 0.17 9.83 14.40
C SER A 238 -0.35 11.17 13.87
N ARG A 239 0.41 12.20 14.09
CA ARG A 239 0.28 13.52 13.44
C ARG A 239 1.61 13.95 12.81
N TYR A 240 2.41 12.95 12.44
CA TYR A 240 3.75 13.16 11.91
C TYR A 240 3.72 13.98 10.61
N GLY A 241 4.58 15.00 10.57
CA GLY A 241 4.68 15.93 9.44
C GLY A 241 3.56 16.96 9.37
N GLY A 242 2.59 16.92 10.28
CA GLY A 242 1.32 17.62 10.22
C GLY A 242 0.24 16.75 9.55
N VAL A 243 -1.03 17.14 9.70
CA VAL A 243 -2.14 16.39 9.12
C VAL A 243 -2.50 17.00 7.76
N CYS A 244 -2.55 16.18 6.73
CA CYS A 244 -3.03 16.57 5.40
C CYS A 244 -4.50 17.02 5.49
N ARG A 245 -4.84 18.07 4.75
CA ARG A 245 -6.21 18.58 4.62
C ARG A 245 -6.72 18.56 3.18
N GLU A 246 -5.87 18.11 2.27
CA GLU A 246 -6.22 17.98 0.85
C GLU A 246 -6.89 16.64 0.58
N PRO A 247 -7.85 16.57 -0.35
CA PRO A 247 -8.49 15.33 -0.72
C PRO A 247 -7.49 14.35 -1.34
N LEU A 248 -7.41 13.14 -0.80
CA LEU A 248 -6.64 12.03 -1.34
C LEU A 248 -7.55 11.03 -2.04
N PHE A 249 -7.02 10.31 -3.03
CA PHE A 249 -7.68 9.20 -3.71
C PHE A 249 -7.18 7.86 -3.19
N LEU A 250 -8.00 6.83 -3.37
CA LEU A 250 -7.72 5.47 -2.90
C LEU A 250 -6.97 4.66 -3.94
N LEU A 251 -6.12 3.76 -3.47
CA LEU A 251 -5.42 2.76 -4.29
C LEU A 251 -5.48 1.38 -3.65
N LEU A 252 -5.63 0.37 -4.51
CA LEU A 252 -5.43 -1.03 -4.20
C LEU A 252 -4.34 -1.56 -5.14
N SER A 253 -3.25 -2.05 -4.59
CA SER A 253 -2.10 -2.45 -5.41
C SER A 253 -1.41 -3.70 -4.92
N VAL A 254 -0.73 -4.38 -5.86
CA VAL A 254 0.29 -5.39 -5.55
C VAL A 254 1.56 -5.04 -6.31
N GLU A 255 2.64 -4.87 -5.58
CA GLU A 255 3.98 -4.67 -6.13
C GLU A 255 4.75 -5.98 -6.14
N VAL A 256 5.56 -6.19 -7.18
CA VAL A 256 6.63 -7.19 -7.17
C VAL A 256 7.92 -6.48 -6.81
N ASP A 257 8.58 -6.93 -5.74
CA ASP A 257 9.80 -6.26 -5.28
C ASP A 257 10.96 -6.45 -6.28
N GLY A 258 11.66 -5.35 -6.56
CA GLY A 258 12.74 -5.32 -7.55
C GLY A 258 12.86 -3.98 -8.26
N VAL A 259 13.60 -3.98 -9.37
CA VAL A 259 13.89 -2.78 -10.16
C VAL A 259 13.92 -3.14 -11.65
N GLY A 260 13.37 -2.26 -12.48
CA GLY A 260 13.49 -2.38 -13.94
C GLY A 260 12.80 -3.61 -14.54
N GLY A 261 11.71 -4.10 -13.94
CA GLY A 261 11.03 -5.33 -14.34
C GLY A 261 11.71 -6.61 -13.85
N ILE A 262 12.79 -6.49 -13.08
CA ILE A 262 13.59 -7.64 -12.60
C ILE A 262 13.41 -7.80 -11.09
N PRO A 263 12.86 -8.94 -10.61
CA PRO A 263 12.72 -9.20 -9.18
C PRO A 263 14.06 -9.23 -8.46
N SER A 264 14.16 -8.50 -7.37
CA SER A 264 15.33 -8.50 -6.49
C SER A 264 14.91 -8.56 -5.03
N ALA A 265 15.85 -8.91 -4.16
CA ALA A 265 15.60 -8.90 -2.73
C ALA A 265 15.54 -7.46 -2.22
N GLY A 266 14.37 -7.03 -1.81
CA GLY A 266 14.11 -5.75 -1.17
C GLY A 266 13.30 -5.97 0.11
N TRP A 267 12.36 -5.08 0.37
CA TRP A 267 11.57 -5.07 1.58
C TRP A 267 10.69 -6.32 1.75
N SER A 268 10.02 -6.76 0.68
CA SER A 268 9.20 -7.99 0.68
C SER A 268 9.98 -9.26 0.32
N GLY A 269 11.26 -9.13 -0.01
CA GLY A 269 12.11 -10.23 -0.47
C GLY A 269 12.01 -10.44 -1.98
N LYS A 270 12.66 -11.49 -2.48
CA LYS A 270 12.67 -11.81 -3.90
C LYS A 270 11.63 -12.89 -4.22
N ILE A 271 10.74 -12.59 -5.15
CA ILE A 271 9.84 -13.60 -5.73
C ILE A 271 10.60 -14.54 -6.65
N THR A 272 10.27 -15.83 -6.60
CA THR A 272 10.87 -16.84 -7.47
C THR A 272 9.83 -17.89 -7.88
N LYS A 273 9.97 -18.42 -9.09
CA LYS A 273 9.05 -19.43 -9.64
C LYS A 273 9.00 -20.74 -8.84
N ASN A 274 10.02 -21.06 -8.04
CA ASN A 274 10.28 -22.40 -7.52
C ASN A 274 10.25 -22.51 -5.99
N ARG A 275 9.67 -21.54 -5.26
CA ARG A 275 9.77 -21.53 -3.79
C ARG A 275 8.57 -22.12 -3.03
N GLY A 276 7.71 -22.88 -3.68
CA GLY A 276 6.54 -23.46 -3.01
C GLY A 276 5.61 -22.40 -2.40
N ASP A 277 5.63 -21.18 -2.92
CA ASP A 277 4.63 -20.17 -2.66
C ASP A 277 3.34 -20.55 -3.40
N SER A 278 2.20 -20.12 -2.89
CA SER A 278 0.92 -20.29 -3.60
C SER A 278 0.89 -19.34 -4.80
N LEU A 279 1.50 -19.75 -5.90
CA LEU A 279 1.50 -19.00 -7.16
C LEU A 279 0.60 -19.71 -8.18
N PRO A 280 -0.23 -18.95 -8.90
CA PRO A 280 -0.42 -17.50 -8.80
C PRO A 280 -0.94 -17.08 -7.43
N ALA A 281 -0.47 -15.93 -6.93
CA ALA A 281 -0.94 -15.36 -5.67
C ALA A 281 -2.01 -14.30 -5.91
N GLU A 282 -2.96 -14.20 -5.01
CA GLU A 282 -4.11 -13.32 -5.16
C GLU A 282 -4.28 -12.40 -3.96
N PHE A 283 -4.37 -11.10 -4.24
CA PHE A 283 -4.89 -10.10 -3.32
C PHE A 283 -6.40 -10.01 -3.57
N VAL A 284 -7.18 -10.38 -2.60
CA VAL A 284 -8.65 -10.47 -2.72
C VAL A 284 -9.27 -9.41 -1.84
N VAL A 285 -10.04 -8.50 -2.43
CA VAL A 285 -10.74 -7.42 -1.75
C VAL A 285 -12.24 -7.70 -1.77
N ASP A 286 -12.85 -7.75 -0.59
CA ASP A 286 -14.26 -8.02 -0.39
C ASP A 286 -15.08 -6.74 -0.53
N TYR A 287 -14.60 -5.65 0.08
CA TYR A 287 -15.18 -4.32 -0.09
C TYR A 287 -14.18 -3.20 0.20
N VAL A 288 -14.52 -2.02 -0.28
CA VAL A 288 -13.92 -0.73 0.13
C VAL A 288 -15.04 0.21 0.56
N ARG A 289 -14.91 0.83 1.74
CA ARG A 289 -15.90 1.74 2.31
C ARG A 289 -15.25 3.02 2.83
N VAL A 290 -15.93 4.16 2.62
CA VAL A 290 -15.53 5.42 3.22
C VAL A 290 -16.72 6.05 3.91
N TYR A 291 -16.47 6.52 5.12
CA TYR A 291 -17.47 7.17 5.97
C TYR A 291 -17.06 8.61 6.25
N ALA A 292 -18.01 9.53 6.14
CA ALA A 292 -17.85 10.92 6.50
C ALA A 292 -18.37 11.19 7.92
N PRO A 293 -17.79 12.11 8.68
CA PRO A 293 -18.43 12.63 9.87
C PRO A 293 -19.80 13.21 9.53
N LYS A 294 -20.80 12.99 10.38
CA LYS A 294 -22.10 13.63 10.27
C LYS A 294 -21.95 15.15 10.44
N GLU A 295 -22.87 15.93 9.84
CA GLU A 295 -22.90 17.38 10.02
C GLU A 295 -23.00 17.73 11.52
N GLY A 296 -22.15 18.66 11.98
CA GLY A 296 -22.07 19.05 13.40
C GLY A 296 -21.10 18.24 14.25
N TYR A 297 -20.47 17.22 13.71
CA TYR A 297 -19.42 16.45 14.43
C TYR A 297 -18.11 17.26 14.45
N ASN A 298 -17.73 17.77 15.62
CA ASN A 298 -16.52 18.59 15.81
C ASN A 298 -15.29 17.78 16.25
N GLY A 299 -15.31 16.44 16.07
CA GLY A 299 -14.12 15.61 16.27
C GLY A 299 -13.50 15.71 17.69
N GLN A 300 -14.29 15.46 18.75
CA GLN A 300 -13.76 15.34 20.12
C GLN A 300 -13.23 13.94 20.38
#